data_02c031435ca06c305178bd74ca4c7c00
#
_entry.id   02c031435ca06c305178bd74ca4c7c00
#
_cell.length_a   1.000
_cell.length_b   1.000
_cell.length_c   1.000
_cell.angle_alpha   90.00
_cell.angle_beta   90.00
_cell.angle_gamma   90.00
#
_symmetry.space_group_name_H-M   'P 1'
#
loop_
_entity.id
_entity.type
_entity.pdbx_description
1 polymer ?
#
loop_
_entity_poly.entity_id
_entity_poly.type
_entity_poly.pdbx_seq_one_letter_code
_entity_poly.pdbx_strand_id
1 'polypeptide(L)'
;LNNPIVATSANLKGEPIIISKDEIIEKLSDVVDFILDFNRDILNASDDSVIQIVDNDITKIRNARGYSPTAFSFENKSKKKILSLGANQKSTISLYFENNLILSPYIGDLNSLKSMEYFERTIETFKRFYDFEPEVLVCDKHPNYESTKFALKLKQTNPNLELVQIQHHYAHVLSVMAEYKLNKDVLAFIFDGTGYGDDGNIWGGEVFVASKTEYKRVNHFKYFKLLGGEKAVLEPKRVALSLLFDSFSLEEVLNLEIPCVKAFKESEIKMLHTMWQKGLNSPLTSSVGRLFDAVASFADILHIQSYEGETGLQIEENYDKTITQSYAYEIIEGKIELSSIVKQMILEKDKKQICSKFINTIGQIILDISNLHKDLPIVLGGGVFQNRTLLELLVNKFKEQNREFYYNKNIPLNDGGISVGQIYHII
;
A
#
# COMPACT_ATOMS: atom_id res chain seq x y z
N LEU A 1 29.58 14.76 -18.44
CA LEU A 1 29.73 15.51 -17.19
C LEU A 1 30.72 14.75 -16.30
N ASN A 2 31.74 15.43 -15.80
CA ASN A 2 32.75 14.79 -14.93
C ASN A 2 32.41 14.95 -13.43
N ASN A 3 31.30 15.58 -13.11
CA ASN A 3 30.84 15.79 -11.74
C ASN A 3 29.49 15.10 -11.50
N PRO A 4 29.21 14.62 -10.27
CA PRO A 4 27.89 14.16 -9.89
C PRO A 4 26.86 15.28 -10.05
N ILE A 5 25.67 14.94 -10.53
CA ILE A 5 24.53 15.85 -10.62
C ILE A 5 23.36 15.26 -9.87
N VAL A 6 22.50 16.12 -9.33
CA VAL A 6 21.19 15.73 -8.82
C VAL A 6 20.18 15.93 -9.94
N ALA A 7 19.46 14.88 -10.29
CA ALA A 7 18.38 14.92 -11.26
C ALA A 7 17.06 14.61 -10.55
N THR A 8 16.04 15.43 -10.81
CA THR A 8 14.70 15.25 -10.24
C THR A 8 13.63 15.60 -11.29
N SER A 9 12.40 15.15 -11.06
CA SER A 9 11.25 15.49 -11.90
C SER A 9 10.86 16.96 -11.73
N ALA A 10 10.41 17.60 -12.81
CA ALA A 10 9.86 18.96 -12.80
C ALA A 10 8.35 18.89 -12.48
N ASN A 11 8.00 18.97 -11.21
CA ASN A 11 6.62 18.99 -10.73
C ASN A 11 6.50 19.61 -9.33
N LEU A 12 5.31 20.07 -8.97
CA LEU A 12 4.98 20.39 -7.59
C LEU A 12 4.64 19.10 -6.82
N LYS A 13 4.82 19.12 -5.50
CA LYS A 13 4.54 17.96 -4.63
C LYS A 13 3.09 17.49 -4.83
N GLY A 14 2.92 16.21 -5.19
CA GLY A 14 1.61 15.60 -5.41
C GLY A 14 0.96 15.91 -6.77
N GLU A 15 1.66 16.59 -7.68
CA GLU A 15 1.21 16.81 -9.06
C GLU A 15 2.00 15.94 -10.06
N PRO A 16 1.43 15.61 -11.23
CA PRO A 16 2.16 14.96 -12.31
C PRO A 16 3.33 15.80 -12.82
N ILE A 17 4.29 15.16 -13.51
CA ILE A 17 5.39 15.86 -14.19
C ILE A 17 4.81 16.87 -15.17
N ILE A 18 5.32 18.10 -15.12
CA ILE A 18 4.94 19.18 -16.03
C ILE A 18 5.52 18.87 -17.42
N ILE A 19 4.68 18.95 -18.45
CA ILE A 19 5.05 18.68 -19.84
C ILE A 19 5.01 19.90 -20.75
N SER A 20 4.54 21.04 -20.26
CA SER A 20 4.42 22.29 -20.97
C SER A 20 5.47 23.30 -20.52
N LYS A 21 6.17 23.91 -21.47
CA LYS A 21 7.11 25.00 -21.19
C LYS A 21 6.46 26.16 -20.45
N ASP A 22 5.26 26.55 -20.88
CA ASP A 22 4.56 27.68 -20.29
C ASP A 22 4.20 27.41 -18.83
N GLU A 23 3.79 26.18 -18.53
CA GLU A 23 3.51 25.74 -17.16
C GLU A 23 4.78 25.66 -16.30
N ILE A 24 5.93 25.27 -16.86
CA ILE A 24 7.23 25.32 -16.16
C ILE A 24 7.59 26.76 -15.80
N ILE A 25 7.43 27.69 -16.76
CA ILE A 25 7.68 29.13 -16.52
C ILE A 25 6.76 29.65 -15.43
N GLU A 26 5.47 29.33 -15.48
CA GLU A 26 4.49 29.79 -14.51
C GLU A 26 4.77 29.27 -13.09
N LYS A 27 5.10 27.98 -12.95
CA LYS A 27 5.16 27.30 -11.64
C LYS A 27 6.56 27.22 -11.04
N LEU A 28 7.61 27.21 -11.85
CA LEU A 28 8.97 26.89 -11.41
C LEU A 28 9.98 28.01 -11.68
N SER A 29 9.59 29.15 -12.27
CA SER A 29 10.50 30.27 -12.54
C SER A 29 11.22 30.80 -11.30
N ASP A 30 10.60 30.71 -10.13
CA ASP A 30 11.22 31.14 -8.86
C ASP A 30 12.19 30.08 -8.26
N VAL A 31 12.25 28.90 -8.85
CA VAL A 31 13.03 27.75 -8.35
C VAL A 31 14.25 27.46 -9.26
N VAL A 32 14.17 27.83 -10.54
CA VAL A 32 15.19 27.48 -11.55
C VAL A 32 15.86 28.71 -12.13
N ASP A 33 17.18 28.63 -12.39
CA ASP A 33 17.95 29.71 -13.03
C ASP A 33 17.79 29.69 -14.56
N PHE A 34 17.61 28.50 -15.15
CA PHE A 34 17.51 28.29 -16.60
C PHE A 34 16.49 27.23 -16.96
N ILE A 35 15.78 27.44 -18.06
CA ILE A 35 14.88 26.47 -18.67
C ILE A 35 15.41 26.11 -20.03
N LEU A 36 15.78 24.83 -20.24
CA LEU A 36 16.14 24.30 -21.54
C LEU A 36 14.92 23.60 -22.13
N ASP A 37 14.39 24.15 -23.19
CA ASP A 37 13.23 23.62 -23.89
C ASP A 37 13.60 23.07 -25.27
N PHE A 38 12.72 22.29 -25.85
CA PHE A 38 12.87 21.64 -27.13
C PHE A 38 11.59 21.81 -27.96
N ASN A 39 11.70 22.01 -29.26
CA ASN A 39 10.57 22.29 -30.16
C ASN A 39 9.70 21.05 -30.52
N ARG A 40 9.66 20.07 -29.65
CA ARG A 40 8.83 18.87 -29.79
C ARG A 40 8.01 18.65 -28.53
N ASP A 41 6.70 18.62 -28.70
CA ASP A 41 5.79 18.45 -27.57
C ASP A 41 5.94 17.12 -26.87
N ILE A 42 5.83 17.14 -25.54
CA ILE A 42 5.69 15.95 -24.70
C ILE A 42 4.20 15.60 -24.67
N LEU A 43 3.81 14.52 -25.33
CA LEU A 43 2.39 14.13 -25.41
C LEU A 43 1.88 13.53 -24.10
N ASN A 44 2.69 12.71 -23.42
CA ASN A 44 2.33 12.06 -22.18
C ASN A 44 3.42 12.27 -21.14
N ALA A 45 3.03 12.72 -19.96
CA ALA A 45 3.90 12.69 -18.79
C ALA A 45 4.28 11.24 -18.48
N SER A 46 5.48 11.02 -18.02
CA SER A 46 5.94 9.70 -17.59
C SER A 46 6.96 9.85 -16.48
N ASP A 47 6.61 9.40 -15.30
CA ASP A 47 7.54 9.28 -14.18
C ASP A 47 8.65 8.26 -14.48
N ASP A 48 9.71 8.29 -13.68
CA ASP A 48 10.71 7.23 -13.71
C ASP A 48 10.20 5.99 -12.97
N SER A 49 10.53 4.83 -13.51
CA SER A 49 10.29 3.57 -12.81
C SER A 49 11.16 3.48 -11.57
N VAL A 50 10.61 2.87 -10.52
CA VAL A 50 11.33 2.55 -9.29
C VAL A 50 11.34 1.05 -9.11
N ILE A 51 12.52 0.50 -8.92
CA ILE A 51 12.73 -0.94 -8.72
C ILE A 51 13.56 -1.18 -7.45
N GLN A 52 13.43 -2.36 -6.91
CA GLN A 52 14.33 -2.89 -5.89
C GLN A 52 14.78 -4.31 -6.27
N ILE A 53 15.87 -4.76 -5.68
CA ILE A 53 16.34 -6.13 -5.85
C ILE A 53 15.98 -6.90 -4.57
N VAL A 54 15.18 -7.95 -4.73
CA VAL A 54 14.78 -8.88 -3.67
C VAL A 54 15.15 -10.27 -4.12
N ASP A 55 15.93 -11.00 -3.34
CA ASP A 55 16.31 -12.38 -3.65
C ASP A 55 16.93 -12.54 -5.06
N ASN A 56 17.77 -11.59 -5.47
CA ASN A 56 18.40 -11.45 -6.80
C ASN A 56 17.45 -11.19 -7.97
N ASP A 57 16.17 -10.97 -7.73
CA ASP A 57 15.18 -10.62 -8.74
C ASP A 57 14.79 -9.15 -8.67
N ILE A 58 14.47 -8.57 -9.83
CA ILE A 58 13.92 -7.22 -9.93
C ILE A 58 12.46 -7.26 -9.47
N THR A 59 12.12 -6.39 -8.52
CA THR A 59 10.76 -6.15 -8.05
C THR A 59 10.39 -4.69 -8.33
N LYS A 60 9.28 -4.47 -9.04
CA LYS A 60 8.82 -3.12 -9.39
C LYS A 60 8.04 -2.50 -8.24
N ILE A 61 8.46 -1.31 -7.82
CA ILE A 61 7.71 -0.44 -6.88
C ILE A 61 6.82 0.52 -7.67
N ARG A 62 7.36 1.08 -8.76
CA ARG A 62 6.63 1.95 -9.69
C ARG A 62 6.86 1.47 -11.11
N ASN A 63 5.77 1.17 -11.83
CA ASN A 63 5.81 0.76 -13.24
C ASN A 63 5.59 1.98 -14.13
N ALA A 64 6.67 2.55 -14.69
CA ALA A 64 6.64 3.77 -15.49
C ALA A 64 7.65 3.70 -16.64
N ARG A 65 8.38 4.77 -16.92
CA ARG A 65 9.33 4.86 -18.05
C ARG A 65 10.29 3.66 -18.11
N GLY A 66 10.40 3.05 -19.27
CA GLY A 66 11.28 1.91 -19.55
C GLY A 66 10.66 0.54 -19.25
N TYR A 67 9.62 0.47 -18.43
CA TYR A 67 8.93 -0.78 -18.09
C TYR A 67 7.44 -0.79 -18.49
N SER A 68 6.85 0.38 -18.70
CA SER A 68 5.43 0.51 -19.00
C SER A 68 5.21 0.91 -20.47
N PRO A 69 4.08 0.50 -21.10
CA PRO A 69 3.05 -0.38 -20.55
C PRO A 69 3.51 -1.84 -20.40
N THR A 70 2.95 -2.57 -19.40
CA THR A 70 3.24 -3.98 -19.22
C THR A 70 2.05 -4.81 -19.71
N ALA A 71 2.30 -5.82 -20.54
CA ALA A 71 1.26 -6.66 -21.08
C ALA A 71 1.39 -8.11 -20.59
N PHE A 72 0.25 -8.72 -20.26
CA PHE A 72 0.13 -10.11 -19.88
C PHE A 72 -0.90 -10.78 -20.79
N SER A 73 -0.60 -11.99 -21.28
CA SER A 73 -1.54 -12.76 -22.09
C SER A 73 -2.25 -13.78 -21.22
N PHE A 74 -3.58 -13.87 -21.36
CA PHE A 74 -4.41 -14.84 -20.66
C PHE A 74 -5.25 -15.62 -21.68
N GLU A 75 -5.22 -16.93 -21.62
CA GLU A 75 -6.18 -17.76 -22.34
C GLU A 75 -7.53 -17.68 -21.63
N ASN A 76 -8.43 -16.86 -22.14
CA ASN A 76 -9.75 -16.69 -21.58
C ASN A 76 -10.86 -16.81 -22.64
N LYS A 77 -12.03 -17.25 -22.21
CA LYS A 77 -13.23 -17.33 -23.04
C LYS A 77 -14.02 -16.01 -23.11
N SER A 78 -13.74 -15.06 -22.22
CA SER A 78 -14.41 -13.76 -22.22
C SER A 78 -13.94 -12.93 -23.40
N LYS A 79 -14.89 -12.49 -24.21
CA LYS A 79 -14.66 -11.53 -25.30
C LYS A 79 -14.94 -10.09 -24.88
N LYS A 80 -15.36 -9.86 -23.64
CA LYS A 80 -15.69 -8.53 -23.14
C LYS A 80 -14.44 -7.66 -23.06
N LYS A 81 -14.59 -6.39 -23.47
CA LYS A 81 -13.59 -5.35 -23.27
C LYS A 81 -13.76 -4.75 -21.87
N ILE A 82 -12.74 -4.90 -21.03
CA ILE A 82 -12.80 -4.52 -19.60
C ILE A 82 -11.82 -3.39 -19.32
N LEU A 83 -12.28 -2.30 -18.70
CA LEU A 83 -11.47 -1.22 -18.17
C LEU A 83 -11.51 -1.26 -16.63
N SER A 84 -10.35 -1.39 -16.02
CA SER A 84 -10.16 -1.28 -14.58
C SER A 84 -9.54 0.08 -14.24
N LEU A 85 -10.08 0.72 -13.22
CA LEU A 85 -9.73 2.09 -12.81
C LEU A 85 -8.80 2.14 -11.58
N GLY A 86 -8.40 0.97 -11.07
CA GLY A 86 -7.43 0.86 -9.97
C GLY A 86 -7.91 1.47 -8.65
N ALA A 87 -6.94 1.98 -7.88
CA ALA A 87 -7.14 2.63 -6.59
C ALA A 87 -7.00 4.16 -6.70
N ASN A 88 -7.03 4.85 -5.55
CA ASN A 88 -6.85 6.30 -5.48
C ASN A 88 -5.38 6.73 -5.33
N GLN A 89 -4.59 5.92 -4.61
CA GLN A 89 -3.16 6.15 -4.43
C GLN A 89 -2.37 5.31 -5.43
N LYS A 90 -1.22 5.82 -5.86
CA LYS A 90 -0.32 5.15 -6.82
C LYS A 90 -1.07 4.59 -8.03
N SER A 91 -2.11 5.31 -8.45
CA SER A 91 -3.10 4.85 -9.41
C SER A 91 -2.49 4.40 -10.72
N THR A 92 -3.09 3.37 -11.28
CA THR A 92 -2.88 2.84 -12.63
C THR A 92 -4.24 2.42 -13.18
N ILE A 93 -4.35 2.32 -14.49
CA ILE A 93 -5.48 1.65 -15.13
C ILE A 93 -5.01 0.37 -15.80
N SER A 94 -5.93 -0.56 -16.02
CA SER A 94 -5.67 -1.74 -16.85
C SER A 94 -6.79 -1.96 -17.84
N LEU A 95 -6.42 -2.43 -19.03
CA LEU A 95 -7.33 -2.82 -20.09
C LEU A 95 -7.24 -4.31 -20.33
N TYR A 96 -8.37 -4.95 -20.61
CA TYR A 96 -8.39 -6.32 -21.09
C TYR A 96 -9.23 -6.44 -22.37
N PHE A 97 -8.64 -6.98 -23.41
CA PHE A 97 -9.25 -7.31 -24.68
C PHE A 97 -8.40 -8.34 -25.44
N GLU A 98 -9.01 -9.17 -26.27
CA GLU A 98 -8.33 -10.15 -27.12
C GLU A 98 -7.26 -10.97 -26.37
N ASN A 99 -7.60 -11.43 -25.15
CA ASN A 99 -6.72 -12.19 -24.26
C ASN A 99 -5.49 -11.44 -23.73
N ASN A 100 -5.41 -10.13 -23.93
CA ASN A 100 -4.32 -9.31 -23.40
C ASN A 100 -4.82 -8.41 -22.27
N LEU A 101 -4.12 -8.47 -21.14
CA LEU A 101 -4.25 -7.52 -20.05
C LEU A 101 -3.07 -6.54 -20.14
N ILE A 102 -3.38 -5.27 -20.24
CA ILE A 102 -2.38 -4.19 -20.40
C ILE A 102 -2.46 -3.27 -19.19
N LEU A 103 -1.36 -3.20 -18.44
CA LEU A 103 -1.18 -2.29 -17.30
C LEU A 103 -0.58 -0.96 -17.81
N SER A 104 -1.21 0.15 -17.47
CA SER A 104 -0.76 1.50 -17.83
C SER A 104 0.55 1.88 -17.11
N PRO A 105 1.21 2.96 -17.54
CA PRO A 105 2.15 3.69 -16.70
C PRO A 105 1.51 4.12 -15.38
N TYR A 106 2.36 4.34 -14.38
CA TYR A 106 1.99 4.99 -13.13
C TYR A 106 1.38 6.36 -13.40
N ILE A 107 0.24 6.64 -12.79
CA ILE A 107 -0.49 7.91 -12.89
C ILE A 107 -0.23 8.76 -11.65
N GLY A 108 -0.20 8.13 -10.48
CA GLY A 108 0.02 8.80 -9.20
C GLY A 108 -1.23 8.87 -8.32
N ASP A 109 -1.17 9.70 -7.29
CA ASP A 109 -2.26 9.86 -6.34
C ASP A 109 -3.33 10.81 -6.90
N LEU A 110 -4.59 10.38 -6.89
CA LEU A 110 -5.72 11.12 -7.47
C LEU A 110 -6.27 12.19 -6.50
N ASN A 111 -5.40 12.91 -5.81
CA ASN A 111 -5.75 13.87 -4.76
C ASN A 111 -5.80 15.33 -5.26
N SER A 112 -5.46 15.58 -6.51
CA SER A 112 -5.46 16.90 -7.12
C SER A 112 -6.24 16.93 -8.43
N LEU A 113 -6.71 18.11 -8.83
CA LEU A 113 -7.37 18.29 -10.13
C LEU A 113 -6.45 17.88 -11.28
N LYS A 114 -5.15 18.22 -11.20
CA LYS A 114 -4.16 17.87 -12.21
C LYS A 114 -3.93 16.37 -12.34
N SER A 115 -3.91 15.64 -11.21
CA SER A 115 -3.79 14.19 -11.27
C SER A 115 -5.04 13.53 -11.84
N MET A 116 -6.23 14.07 -11.58
CA MET A 116 -7.47 13.61 -12.22
C MET A 116 -7.50 13.89 -13.71
N GLU A 117 -7.10 15.09 -14.17
CA GLU A 117 -6.94 15.41 -15.59
C GLU A 117 -5.96 14.45 -16.28
N TYR A 118 -4.87 14.10 -15.62
CA TYR A 118 -3.90 13.14 -16.13
C TYR A 118 -4.46 11.71 -16.18
N PHE A 119 -5.23 11.31 -15.16
CA PHE A 119 -5.93 10.03 -15.13
C PHE A 119 -6.92 9.90 -16.30
N GLU A 120 -7.79 10.89 -16.51
CA GLU A 120 -8.77 10.92 -17.60
C GLU A 120 -8.06 10.92 -18.97
N ARG A 121 -7.02 11.73 -19.14
CA ARG A 121 -6.21 11.77 -20.36
C ARG A 121 -5.52 10.42 -20.64
N THR A 122 -5.07 9.72 -19.60
CA THR A 122 -4.47 8.40 -19.75
C THR A 122 -5.50 7.40 -20.27
N ILE A 123 -6.72 7.40 -19.73
CA ILE A 123 -7.82 6.55 -20.20
C ILE A 123 -8.09 6.83 -21.69
N GLU A 124 -8.30 8.09 -22.07
CA GLU A 124 -8.59 8.46 -23.45
C GLU A 124 -7.44 8.14 -24.41
N THR A 125 -6.18 8.28 -23.94
CA THR A 125 -5.02 7.91 -24.73
C THR A 125 -4.98 6.41 -25.03
N PHE A 126 -5.25 5.58 -24.02
CA PHE A 126 -5.27 4.12 -24.17
C PHE A 126 -6.47 3.67 -25.02
N LYS A 127 -7.66 4.24 -24.82
CA LYS A 127 -8.83 3.98 -25.65
C LYS A 127 -8.52 4.23 -27.13
N ARG A 128 -7.96 5.40 -27.45
CA ARG A 128 -7.59 5.78 -28.81
C ARG A 128 -6.48 4.90 -29.39
N PHE A 129 -5.46 4.58 -28.59
CA PHE A 129 -4.30 3.83 -29.06
C PHE A 129 -4.65 2.38 -29.41
N TYR A 130 -5.54 1.76 -28.63
CA TYR A 130 -5.94 0.35 -28.79
C TYR A 130 -7.29 0.18 -29.50
N ASP A 131 -7.90 1.24 -30.02
CA ASP A 131 -9.29 1.23 -30.56
C ASP A 131 -10.26 0.51 -29.61
N PHE A 132 -10.23 0.95 -28.35
CA PHE A 132 -10.84 0.25 -27.23
C PHE A 132 -12.02 1.02 -26.65
N GLU A 133 -13.20 0.41 -26.63
CA GLU A 133 -14.37 0.89 -25.90
C GLU A 133 -14.78 -0.14 -24.87
N PRO A 134 -14.81 0.21 -23.57
CA PRO A 134 -15.15 -0.74 -22.53
C PRO A 134 -16.62 -1.15 -22.54
N GLU A 135 -16.88 -2.40 -22.24
CA GLU A 135 -18.21 -2.96 -21.96
C GLU A 135 -18.39 -3.16 -20.45
N VAL A 136 -17.27 -3.37 -19.72
CA VAL A 136 -17.23 -3.56 -18.27
C VAL A 136 -16.26 -2.55 -17.67
N LEU A 137 -16.70 -1.84 -16.63
CA LEU A 137 -15.88 -1.03 -15.75
C LEU A 137 -15.64 -1.77 -14.45
N VAL A 138 -14.40 -1.75 -13.95
CA VAL A 138 -14.07 -2.30 -12.65
C VAL A 138 -13.40 -1.23 -11.80
N CYS A 139 -13.83 -1.07 -10.55
CA CYS A 139 -13.25 -0.11 -9.62
C CYS A 139 -13.22 -0.64 -8.19
N ASP A 140 -12.61 0.12 -7.29
CA ASP A 140 -12.57 -0.18 -5.86
C ASP A 140 -13.96 -0.01 -5.21
N LYS A 141 -14.20 -0.71 -4.10
CA LYS A 141 -15.41 -0.53 -3.27
C LYS A 141 -15.39 0.77 -2.45
N HIS A 142 -14.24 1.43 -2.33
CA HIS A 142 -14.13 2.65 -1.52
C HIS A 142 -14.99 3.79 -2.11
N PRO A 143 -16.03 4.27 -1.39
CA PRO A 143 -17.03 5.17 -1.99
C PRO A 143 -16.46 6.57 -2.32
N ASN A 144 -15.39 6.97 -1.64
CA ASN A 144 -14.81 8.31 -1.78
C ASN A 144 -13.57 8.37 -2.67
N TYR A 145 -13.10 7.24 -3.24
CA TYR A 145 -12.02 7.27 -4.20
C TYR A 145 -12.46 7.99 -5.49
N GLU A 146 -11.61 8.86 -6.01
CA GLU A 146 -11.88 9.59 -7.25
C GLU A 146 -12.04 8.63 -8.44
N SER A 147 -11.26 7.54 -8.48
CA SER A 147 -11.42 6.46 -9.47
C SER A 147 -12.81 5.81 -9.39
N THR A 148 -13.34 5.58 -8.19
CA THR A 148 -14.69 5.02 -7.98
C THR A 148 -15.78 6.02 -8.39
N LYS A 149 -15.65 7.29 -7.99
CA LYS A 149 -16.59 8.36 -8.40
C LYS A 149 -16.61 8.53 -9.91
N PHE A 150 -15.46 8.45 -10.56
CA PHE A 150 -15.33 8.48 -12.01
C PHE A 150 -16.07 7.30 -12.67
N ALA A 151 -15.89 6.07 -12.16
CA ALA A 151 -16.62 4.89 -12.63
C ALA A 151 -18.14 5.06 -12.52
N LEU A 152 -18.61 5.54 -11.38
CA LEU A 152 -20.05 5.78 -11.14
C LEU A 152 -20.60 6.84 -12.10
N LYS A 153 -19.86 7.91 -12.36
CA LYS A 153 -20.23 8.96 -13.33
C LYS A 153 -20.33 8.39 -14.75
N LEU A 154 -19.36 7.59 -15.18
CA LEU A 154 -19.39 6.92 -16.49
C LEU A 154 -20.58 5.98 -16.62
N LYS A 155 -20.88 5.19 -15.58
CA LYS A 155 -22.07 4.32 -15.57
C LYS A 155 -23.38 5.09 -15.66
N GLN A 156 -23.48 6.27 -15.03
CA GLN A 156 -24.65 7.13 -15.12
C GLN A 156 -24.84 7.70 -16.54
N THR A 157 -23.75 8.09 -17.22
CA THR A 157 -23.80 8.64 -18.58
C THR A 157 -23.96 7.56 -19.65
N ASN A 158 -23.50 6.34 -19.39
CA ASN A 158 -23.66 5.17 -20.26
C ASN A 158 -24.25 3.98 -19.47
N PRO A 159 -25.59 3.86 -19.39
CA PRO A 159 -26.26 2.79 -18.65
C PRO A 159 -25.95 1.37 -19.14
N ASN A 160 -25.47 1.21 -20.37
CA ASN A 160 -25.12 -0.10 -20.93
C ASN A 160 -23.79 -0.66 -20.39
N LEU A 161 -22.91 0.18 -19.82
CA LEU A 161 -21.71 -0.29 -19.17
C LEU A 161 -22.05 -1.17 -17.96
N GLU A 162 -21.46 -2.34 -17.87
CA GLU A 162 -21.48 -3.15 -16.65
C GLU A 162 -20.49 -2.52 -15.64
N LEU A 163 -20.87 -2.40 -14.37
CA LEU A 163 -19.99 -1.89 -13.31
C LEU A 163 -19.81 -2.96 -12.23
N VAL A 164 -18.55 -3.30 -11.95
CA VAL A 164 -18.15 -4.24 -10.92
C VAL A 164 -17.25 -3.53 -9.92
N GLN A 165 -17.49 -3.74 -8.62
CA GLN A 165 -16.67 -3.19 -7.54
C GLN A 165 -15.95 -4.31 -6.80
N ILE A 166 -14.63 -4.19 -6.67
CA ILE A 166 -13.77 -5.19 -6.02
C ILE A 166 -13.23 -4.62 -4.71
N GLN A 167 -13.23 -5.45 -3.67
CA GLN A 167 -12.64 -5.08 -2.39
C GLN A 167 -11.11 -4.89 -2.55
N HIS A 168 -10.58 -3.82 -1.95
CA HIS A 168 -9.22 -3.35 -2.11
C HIS A 168 -8.16 -4.44 -1.87
N HIS A 169 -8.17 -5.05 -0.67
CA HIS A 169 -7.17 -6.06 -0.30
C HIS A 169 -7.34 -7.36 -1.09
N TYR A 170 -8.56 -7.68 -1.48
CA TYR A 170 -8.79 -8.80 -2.38
C TYR A 170 -8.23 -8.53 -3.78
N ALA A 171 -8.28 -7.29 -4.26
CA ALA A 171 -7.62 -6.93 -5.52
C ALA A 171 -6.09 -7.09 -5.43
N HIS A 172 -5.46 -6.84 -4.28
CA HIS A 172 -4.05 -7.18 -4.07
C HIS A 172 -3.78 -8.69 -4.17
N VAL A 173 -4.62 -9.54 -3.56
CA VAL A 173 -4.50 -11.01 -3.74
C VAL A 173 -4.56 -11.37 -5.22
N LEU A 174 -5.59 -10.88 -5.91
CA LEU A 174 -5.83 -11.15 -7.32
C LEU A 174 -4.71 -10.64 -8.24
N SER A 175 -4.06 -9.53 -7.87
CA SER A 175 -2.91 -8.99 -8.60
C SER A 175 -1.73 -9.97 -8.61
N VAL A 176 -1.43 -10.58 -7.46
CA VAL A 176 -0.40 -11.62 -7.38
C VAL A 176 -0.84 -12.88 -8.14
N MET A 177 -2.09 -13.31 -7.93
CA MET A 177 -2.63 -14.48 -8.64
C MET A 177 -2.59 -14.29 -10.16
N ALA A 178 -2.84 -13.09 -10.66
CA ALA A 178 -2.77 -12.74 -12.08
C ALA A 178 -1.36 -12.90 -12.65
N GLU A 179 -0.34 -12.38 -11.96
CA GLU A 179 1.04 -12.45 -12.44
C GLU A 179 1.50 -13.89 -12.66
N TYR A 180 1.09 -14.81 -11.79
CA TYR A 180 1.46 -16.21 -11.84
C TYR A 180 0.36 -17.13 -12.43
N LYS A 181 -0.76 -16.56 -12.88
CA LYS A 181 -1.91 -17.30 -13.45
C LYS A 181 -2.42 -18.40 -12.52
N LEU A 182 -2.52 -18.10 -11.22
CA LEU A 182 -2.94 -19.08 -10.21
C LEU A 182 -4.45 -19.32 -10.28
N ASN A 183 -4.85 -20.56 -10.53
CA ASN A 183 -6.26 -20.99 -10.57
C ASN A 183 -6.63 -21.92 -9.40
N LYS A 184 -5.98 -21.77 -8.26
CA LYS A 184 -6.20 -22.56 -7.03
C LYS A 184 -6.35 -21.63 -5.84
N ASP A 185 -6.94 -22.15 -4.78
CA ASP A 185 -7.03 -21.40 -3.52
C ASP A 185 -5.65 -21.09 -2.95
N VAL A 186 -5.53 -19.93 -2.34
CA VAL A 186 -4.29 -19.42 -1.74
C VAL A 186 -4.53 -18.93 -0.31
N LEU A 187 -3.50 -18.98 0.51
CA LEU A 187 -3.43 -18.26 1.77
C LEU A 187 -2.72 -16.92 1.52
N ALA A 188 -3.45 -15.84 1.61
CA ALA A 188 -2.93 -14.52 1.27
C ALA A 188 -2.74 -13.65 2.50
N PHE A 189 -1.54 -13.12 2.69
CA PHE A 189 -1.22 -12.08 3.65
C PHE A 189 -1.19 -10.76 2.90
N ILE A 190 -2.13 -9.87 3.22
CA ILE A 190 -2.26 -8.57 2.58
C ILE A 190 -2.06 -7.49 3.63
N PHE A 191 -0.84 -6.94 3.63
CA PHE A 191 -0.42 -5.94 4.61
C PHE A 191 -0.19 -4.60 3.94
N ASP A 192 -0.93 -3.60 4.40
CA ASP A 192 -0.99 -2.30 3.75
C ASP A 192 -1.11 -1.14 4.75
N GLY A 193 -1.00 0.06 4.22
CA GLY A 193 -1.19 1.30 4.97
C GLY A 193 -2.64 1.61 5.29
N THR A 194 -3.51 1.49 4.30
CA THR A 194 -4.95 1.75 4.41
C THR A 194 -5.71 1.11 3.25
N GLY A 195 -6.89 0.56 3.53
CA GLY A 195 -7.83 0.14 2.51
C GLY A 195 -9.23 0.02 3.12
N TYR A 196 -10.26 0.14 2.29
CA TYR A 196 -11.66 0.09 2.73
C TYR A 196 -12.09 -1.36 2.99
N GLY A 197 -12.44 -1.66 4.24
CA GLY A 197 -12.90 -2.98 4.65
C GLY A 197 -14.40 -3.20 4.39
N ASP A 198 -14.81 -4.45 4.18
CA ASP A 198 -16.23 -4.80 4.00
C ASP A 198 -17.09 -4.53 5.24
N ASP A 199 -16.47 -4.37 6.40
CA ASP A 199 -17.10 -4.01 7.67
C ASP A 199 -17.12 -2.49 7.95
N GLY A 200 -16.65 -1.69 6.95
CA GLY A 200 -16.58 -0.23 7.04
C GLY A 200 -15.39 0.30 7.86
N ASN A 201 -14.51 -0.57 8.36
CA ASN A 201 -13.27 -0.18 9.04
C ASN A 201 -12.11 -0.06 8.05
N ILE A 202 -11.02 0.53 8.50
CA ILE A 202 -9.78 0.62 7.72
C ILE A 202 -9.01 -0.69 7.90
N TRP A 203 -8.87 -1.45 6.82
CA TRP A 203 -8.08 -2.65 6.78
C TRP A 203 -6.63 -2.36 6.36
N GLY A 204 -5.75 -3.37 6.52
CA GLY A 204 -4.35 -3.33 6.12
C GLY A 204 -3.46 -4.30 6.89
N GLY A 205 -4.06 -5.29 7.56
CA GLY A 205 -3.34 -6.37 8.24
C GLY A 205 -4.14 -7.66 8.18
N GLU A 206 -4.50 -8.09 6.95
CA GLU A 206 -5.49 -9.11 6.69
C GLU A 206 -4.86 -10.42 6.20
N VAL A 207 -5.44 -11.52 6.62
CA VAL A 207 -5.11 -12.85 6.09
C VAL A 207 -6.38 -13.46 5.50
N PHE A 208 -6.28 -13.85 4.23
CA PHE A 208 -7.39 -14.44 3.50
C PHE A 208 -7.08 -15.89 3.08
N VAL A 209 -8.09 -16.73 3.10
CA VAL A 209 -8.16 -17.87 2.18
C VAL A 209 -8.97 -17.37 1.00
N ALA A 210 -8.38 -17.39 -0.18
CA ALA A 210 -8.96 -16.78 -1.37
C ALA A 210 -8.77 -17.63 -2.62
N SER A 211 -9.77 -17.58 -3.48
CA SER A 211 -9.75 -18.06 -4.85
C SER A 211 -9.78 -16.87 -5.81
N LYS A 212 -9.93 -17.14 -7.09
CA LYS A 212 -10.14 -16.11 -8.12
C LYS A 212 -11.50 -15.42 -8.01
N THR A 213 -12.50 -16.05 -7.42
CA THR A 213 -13.90 -15.59 -7.41
C THR A 213 -14.40 -15.18 -6.04
N GLU A 214 -13.75 -15.60 -4.96
CA GLU A 214 -14.19 -15.35 -3.60
C GLU A 214 -13.03 -15.33 -2.61
N TYR A 215 -13.26 -14.77 -1.44
CA TYR A 215 -12.31 -14.75 -0.35
C TYR A 215 -13.03 -14.83 1.01
N LYS A 216 -12.30 -15.36 1.99
CA LYS A 216 -12.70 -15.39 3.39
C LYS A 216 -11.57 -14.83 4.23
N ARG A 217 -11.83 -13.79 5.02
CA ARG A 217 -10.90 -13.28 6.01
C ARG A 217 -10.80 -14.28 7.17
N VAL A 218 -9.63 -14.88 7.36
CA VAL A 218 -9.40 -15.92 8.38
C VAL A 218 -8.67 -15.39 9.60
N ASN A 219 -7.75 -14.43 9.41
CA ASN A 219 -7.07 -13.73 10.48
C ASN A 219 -6.92 -12.24 10.13
N HIS A 220 -6.73 -11.43 11.16
CA HIS A 220 -6.36 -10.01 11.02
C HIS A 220 -5.72 -9.49 12.31
N PHE A 221 -4.97 -8.40 12.23
CA PHE A 221 -4.54 -7.69 13.43
C PHE A 221 -5.75 -7.10 14.15
N LYS A 222 -5.76 -7.20 15.48
CA LYS A 222 -6.82 -6.61 16.29
C LYS A 222 -6.97 -5.14 15.98
N TYR A 223 -8.21 -4.68 15.83
CA TYR A 223 -8.47 -3.27 15.57
C TYR A 223 -7.99 -2.38 16.70
N PHE A 224 -7.37 -1.28 16.32
CA PHE A 224 -7.00 -0.16 17.18
C PHE A 224 -7.48 1.16 16.56
N LYS A 225 -7.49 2.23 17.34
CA LYS A 225 -8.02 3.52 16.90
C LYS A 225 -6.94 4.39 16.23
N LEU A 226 -7.21 4.94 15.05
CA LEU A 226 -6.39 5.99 14.44
C LEU A 226 -6.74 7.34 15.05
N LEU A 227 -6.00 7.72 16.08
CA LEU A 227 -6.27 8.89 16.93
C LEU A 227 -6.04 10.21 16.20
N GLY A 228 -7.14 10.80 15.70
CA GLY A 228 -7.14 11.98 14.85
C GLY A 228 -7.29 11.72 13.35
N GLY A 229 -7.67 10.47 12.95
CA GLY A 229 -7.88 10.11 11.54
C GLY A 229 -6.63 10.31 10.69
N GLU A 230 -6.73 11.09 9.62
CA GLU A 230 -5.60 11.38 8.71
C GLU A 230 -4.38 11.97 9.42
N LYS A 231 -4.59 12.73 10.50
CA LYS A 231 -3.49 13.28 11.28
C LYS A 231 -2.62 12.20 11.94
N ALA A 232 -3.20 11.04 12.26
CA ALA A 232 -2.44 9.91 12.79
C ALA A 232 -1.49 9.31 11.74
N VAL A 233 -1.80 9.44 10.45
CA VAL A 233 -0.92 9.02 9.35
C VAL A 233 0.31 9.92 9.26
N LEU A 234 0.14 11.23 9.50
CA LEU A 234 1.24 12.21 9.47
C LEU A 234 2.04 12.25 10.78
N GLU A 235 1.42 11.88 11.90
CA GLU A 235 2.02 11.91 13.24
C GLU A 235 2.09 10.49 13.84
N PRO A 236 3.11 9.66 13.49
CA PRO A 236 3.35 8.32 14.03
C PRO A 236 3.16 8.19 15.54
N LYS A 237 3.54 9.20 16.30
CA LYS A 237 3.34 9.25 17.75
C LYS A 237 1.88 9.09 18.20
N ARG A 238 0.91 9.46 17.36
CA ARG A 238 -0.53 9.30 17.68
C ARG A 238 -0.96 7.85 17.61
N VAL A 239 -0.40 7.08 16.67
CA VAL A 239 -0.65 5.65 16.57
C VAL A 239 -0.03 4.94 17.78
N ALA A 240 1.21 5.27 18.13
CA ALA A 240 1.88 4.75 19.34
C ALA A 240 1.06 5.05 20.60
N LEU A 241 0.59 6.29 20.76
CA LEU A 241 -0.23 6.70 21.91
C LEU A 241 -1.56 5.92 21.97
N SER A 242 -2.20 5.69 20.84
CA SER A 242 -3.44 4.88 20.77
C SER A 242 -3.21 3.45 21.24
N LEU A 243 -2.13 2.80 20.80
CA LEU A 243 -1.77 1.46 21.24
C LEU A 243 -1.43 1.39 22.73
N LEU A 244 -0.86 2.46 23.28
CA LEU A 244 -0.63 2.56 24.73
C LEU A 244 -1.97 2.64 25.48
N PHE A 245 -2.94 3.41 25.01
CA PHE A 245 -4.27 3.48 25.63
C PHE A 245 -5.05 2.16 25.56
N ASP A 246 -4.79 1.32 24.54
CA ASP A 246 -5.34 -0.04 24.48
C ASP A 246 -4.69 -1.00 25.49
N SER A 247 -3.49 -0.66 26.00
CA SER A 247 -2.68 -1.56 26.82
C SER A 247 -2.50 -1.13 28.27
N PHE A 248 -2.70 0.15 28.57
CA PHE A 248 -2.45 0.79 29.86
C PHE A 248 -3.53 1.82 30.19
N SER A 249 -3.73 2.09 31.49
CA SER A 249 -4.55 3.21 31.94
C SER A 249 -3.90 4.57 31.62
N LEU A 250 -4.71 5.64 31.61
CA LEU A 250 -4.19 7.00 31.39
C LEU A 250 -3.08 7.37 32.40
N GLU A 251 -3.25 7.01 33.67
CA GLU A 251 -2.27 7.30 34.71
C GLU A 251 -0.94 6.59 34.45
N GLU A 252 -1.00 5.30 34.06
CA GLU A 252 0.20 4.54 33.68
C GLU A 252 0.88 5.19 32.47
N VAL A 253 0.12 5.55 31.41
CA VAL A 253 0.69 6.20 30.21
C VAL A 253 1.39 7.52 30.55
N LEU A 254 0.79 8.34 31.42
CA LEU A 254 1.39 9.61 31.83
C LEU A 254 2.71 9.44 32.60
N ASN A 255 2.90 8.29 33.25
CA ASN A 255 4.12 7.97 34.01
C ASN A 255 5.17 7.21 33.18
N LEU A 256 4.89 6.88 31.90
CA LEU A 256 5.87 6.23 31.03
C LEU A 256 6.96 7.22 30.59
N GLU A 257 8.21 6.88 30.88
CA GLU A 257 9.40 7.66 30.50
C GLU A 257 9.94 7.26 29.11
N ILE A 258 9.03 7.12 28.11
CA ILE A 258 9.38 6.69 26.75
C ILE A 258 9.23 7.82 25.72
N PRO A 259 9.98 7.78 24.60
CA PRO A 259 10.06 8.87 23.63
C PRO A 259 8.71 9.33 23.07
N CYS A 260 7.86 8.40 22.66
CA CYS A 260 6.57 8.74 22.05
C CYS A 260 5.62 9.48 23.01
N VAL A 261 5.70 9.24 24.34
CA VAL A 261 4.94 9.96 25.36
C VAL A 261 5.55 11.36 25.58
N LYS A 262 6.88 11.45 25.66
CA LYS A 262 7.61 12.73 25.81
C LYS A 262 7.42 13.67 24.61
N ALA A 263 7.04 13.15 23.46
CA ALA A 263 6.72 13.94 22.27
C ALA A 263 5.40 14.73 22.36
N PHE A 264 4.66 14.58 23.47
CA PHE A 264 3.42 15.32 23.77
C PHE A 264 3.51 16.09 25.07
N LYS A 265 2.70 17.14 25.20
CA LYS A 265 2.41 17.75 26.49
C LYS A 265 1.37 16.90 27.24
N GLU A 266 1.42 16.88 28.57
CA GLU A 266 0.45 16.13 29.39
C GLU A 266 -1.01 16.53 29.08
N SER A 267 -1.28 17.83 28.87
CA SER A 267 -2.60 18.32 28.49
C SER A 267 -3.08 17.77 27.15
N GLU A 268 -2.17 17.58 26.19
CA GLU A 268 -2.49 16.97 24.88
C GLU A 268 -2.84 15.48 25.05
N ILE A 269 -2.06 14.74 25.86
CA ILE A 269 -2.33 13.31 26.14
C ILE A 269 -3.72 13.15 26.75
N LYS A 270 -4.08 13.97 27.76
CA LYS A 270 -5.40 13.95 28.41
C LYS A 270 -6.54 14.24 27.41
N MET A 271 -6.33 15.23 26.54
CA MET A 271 -7.31 15.55 25.48
C MET A 271 -7.44 14.39 24.49
N LEU A 272 -6.34 13.85 24.00
CA LEU A 272 -6.31 12.73 23.06
C LEU A 272 -6.92 11.45 23.66
N HIS A 273 -6.67 11.19 24.94
CA HIS A 273 -7.32 10.07 25.65
C HIS A 273 -8.84 10.23 25.70
N THR A 274 -9.34 11.45 25.96
CA THR A 274 -10.78 11.71 25.92
C THR A 274 -11.38 11.48 24.52
N MET A 275 -10.68 11.90 23.48
CA MET A 275 -11.09 11.62 22.08
C MET A 275 -11.07 10.13 21.79
N TRP A 276 -10.02 9.43 22.23
CA TRP A 276 -9.88 7.98 22.08
C TRP A 276 -11.01 7.23 22.79
N GLN A 277 -11.34 7.57 24.05
CA GLN A 277 -12.44 6.95 24.79
C GLN A 277 -13.79 7.13 24.07
N LYS A 278 -14.07 8.34 23.59
CA LYS A 278 -15.33 8.67 22.92
C LYS A 278 -15.38 8.23 21.45
N GLY A 279 -14.28 7.73 20.87
CA GLY A 279 -14.19 7.40 19.45
C GLY A 279 -14.27 8.61 18.52
N LEU A 280 -13.98 9.82 19.02
CA LEU A 280 -14.07 11.04 18.22
C LEU A 280 -12.90 11.16 17.24
N ASN A 281 -13.20 11.24 15.94
CA ASN A 281 -12.22 11.27 14.86
C ASN A 281 -11.12 10.20 15.06
N SER A 282 -11.54 8.99 15.37
CA SER A 282 -10.65 7.87 15.71
C SER A 282 -11.18 6.58 15.07
N PRO A 283 -11.16 6.49 13.70
CA PRO A 283 -11.62 5.28 13.01
C PRO A 283 -10.80 4.07 13.43
N LEU A 284 -11.42 2.89 13.37
CA LEU A 284 -10.77 1.62 13.66
C LEU A 284 -9.93 1.15 12.47
N THR A 285 -8.76 0.58 12.77
CA THR A 285 -7.88 0.00 11.76
C THR A 285 -7.19 -1.27 12.24
N SER A 286 -6.91 -2.19 11.31
CA SER A 286 -6.05 -3.36 11.47
C SER A 286 -4.70 -3.19 10.75
N SER A 287 -4.39 -2.02 10.23
CA SER A 287 -3.27 -1.75 9.33
C SER A 287 -1.90 -2.04 9.95
N VAL A 288 -1.13 -2.89 9.28
CA VAL A 288 0.28 -3.15 9.62
C VAL A 288 1.15 -1.94 9.27
N GLY A 289 0.84 -1.20 8.20
CA GLY A 289 1.55 0.05 7.89
C GLY A 289 1.46 1.06 9.04
N ARG A 290 0.30 1.14 9.70
CA ARG A 290 0.13 1.98 10.90
C ARG A 290 0.89 1.44 12.10
N LEU A 291 1.10 0.10 12.20
CA LEU A 291 1.97 -0.47 13.23
C LEU A 291 3.44 -0.07 13.02
N PHE A 292 3.91 -0.03 11.77
CA PHE A 292 5.24 0.52 11.46
C PHE A 292 5.38 1.97 11.96
N ASP A 293 4.35 2.81 11.79
CA ASP A 293 4.36 4.17 12.32
C ASP A 293 4.53 4.19 13.84
N ALA A 294 3.75 3.39 14.56
CA ALA A 294 3.86 3.30 16.01
C ALA A 294 5.26 2.86 16.46
N VAL A 295 5.82 1.85 15.80
CA VAL A 295 7.16 1.31 16.09
C VAL A 295 8.25 2.36 15.89
N ALA A 296 8.19 3.13 14.80
CA ALA A 296 9.13 4.22 14.56
C ALA A 296 9.09 5.27 15.69
N SER A 297 7.91 5.52 16.24
CA SER A 297 7.74 6.45 17.37
C SER A 297 8.20 5.85 18.71
N PHE A 298 7.95 4.56 18.96
CA PHE A 298 8.48 3.86 20.15
C PHE A 298 10.01 3.81 20.14
N ALA A 299 10.60 3.60 18.97
CA ALA A 299 12.05 3.52 18.78
C ALA A 299 12.77 4.87 18.76
N ASP A 300 12.07 5.99 18.99
CA ASP A 300 12.62 7.35 18.91
C ASP A 300 13.27 7.68 17.55
N ILE A 301 12.68 7.17 16.48
CA ILE A 301 13.17 7.38 15.12
C ILE A 301 12.40 8.52 14.46
N LEU A 302 11.07 8.47 14.54
CA LEU A 302 10.22 9.43 13.84
C LEU A 302 8.88 9.62 14.56
N HIS A 303 8.57 10.87 14.91
CA HIS A 303 7.29 11.25 15.54
C HIS A 303 6.34 11.97 14.58
N ILE A 304 6.86 12.51 13.49
CA ILE A 304 6.15 13.18 12.40
C ILE A 304 6.84 12.76 11.11
N GLN A 305 6.07 12.24 10.16
CA GLN A 305 6.61 11.83 8.86
C GLN A 305 6.38 12.89 7.77
N SER A 306 7.30 12.96 6.83
CA SER A 306 7.29 13.92 5.73
C SER A 306 6.74 13.35 4.41
N TYR A 307 6.75 12.02 4.28
CA TYR A 307 6.19 11.29 3.14
C TYR A 307 5.70 9.90 3.55
N GLU A 308 4.84 9.31 2.75
CA GLU A 308 4.29 7.98 2.99
C GLU A 308 5.38 6.89 2.92
N GLY A 309 5.38 5.99 3.91
CA GLY A 309 6.34 4.88 3.99
C GLY A 309 7.69 5.24 4.60
N GLU A 310 7.93 6.49 5.01
CA GLU A 310 9.17 6.92 5.65
C GLU A 310 9.49 6.07 6.88
N THR A 311 8.51 5.77 7.71
CA THR A 311 8.66 4.91 8.89
C THR A 311 9.14 3.51 8.53
N GLY A 312 8.62 2.93 7.45
CA GLY A 312 9.03 1.62 6.96
C GLY A 312 10.50 1.57 6.55
N LEU A 313 10.98 2.59 5.83
CA LEU A 313 12.39 2.73 5.43
C LEU A 313 13.30 2.92 6.64
N GLN A 314 12.91 3.79 7.57
CA GLN A 314 13.70 4.05 8.78
C GLN A 314 13.81 2.81 9.69
N ILE A 315 12.76 2.01 9.80
CA ILE A 315 12.79 0.74 10.53
C ILE A 315 13.71 -0.26 9.82
N GLU A 316 13.68 -0.32 8.49
CA GLU A 316 14.57 -1.17 7.68
C GLU A 316 16.04 -0.81 7.90
N GLU A 317 16.39 0.49 7.89
CA GLU A 317 17.75 0.95 8.16
C GLU A 317 18.27 0.59 9.56
N ASN A 318 17.36 0.46 10.53
CA ASN A 318 17.70 0.09 11.91
C ASN A 318 17.57 -1.42 12.18
N TYR A 319 17.28 -2.24 11.16
CA TYR A 319 17.25 -3.69 11.31
C TYR A 319 18.66 -4.28 11.45
N ASP A 320 18.85 -5.08 12.48
CA ASP A 320 20.09 -5.82 12.72
C ASP A 320 19.82 -7.33 12.61
N LYS A 321 20.33 -7.96 11.56
CA LYS A 321 20.14 -9.40 11.29
C LYS A 321 20.72 -10.34 12.36
N THR A 322 21.55 -9.83 13.27
CA THR A 322 22.09 -10.62 14.39
C THR A 322 21.07 -10.78 15.52
N ILE A 323 20.03 -9.93 15.54
CA ILE A 323 18.91 -9.98 16.46
C ILE A 323 17.84 -10.91 15.85
N THR A 324 17.73 -12.13 16.37
CA THR A 324 16.82 -13.16 15.84
C THR A 324 15.54 -13.31 16.66
N GLN A 325 15.46 -12.64 17.81
CA GLN A 325 14.31 -12.71 18.71
C GLN A 325 13.10 -11.98 18.11
N SER A 326 11.91 -12.45 18.50
CA SER A 326 10.62 -11.78 18.24
C SER A 326 9.95 -11.46 19.58
N TYR A 327 8.97 -10.56 19.57
CA TYR A 327 8.07 -10.36 20.69
C TYR A 327 7.09 -11.52 20.80
N ALA A 328 6.71 -11.88 22.02
CA ALA A 328 5.63 -12.83 22.25
C ALA A 328 4.29 -12.19 21.86
N TYR A 329 3.44 -12.96 21.20
CA TYR A 329 2.10 -12.54 20.76
C TYR A 329 1.10 -13.69 20.95
N GLU A 330 -0.16 -13.35 20.86
CA GLU A 330 -1.27 -14.30 20.94
C GLU A 330 -2.21 -14.09 19.75
N ILE A 331 -2.81 -15.17 19.28
CA ILE A 331 -3.88 -15.14 18.28
C ILE A 331 -5.14 -15.70 18.93
N ILE A 332 -6.15 -14.85 19.13
CA ILE A 332 -7.40 -15.21 19.79
C ILE A 332 -8.53 -15.05 18.78
N GLU A 333 -9.24 -16.14 18.50
CA GLU A 333 -10.36 -16.15 17.54
C GLU A 333 -10.01 -15.51 16.18
N GLY A 334 -8.80 -15.80 15.66
CA GLY A 334 -8.31 -15.25 14.41
C GLY A 334 -7.79 -13.81 14.48
N LYS A 335 -7.83 -13.17 15.66
CA LYS A 335 -7.30 -11.82 15.88
C LYS A 335 -5.90 -11.89 16.49
N ILE A 336 -4.95 -11.19 15.86
CA ILE A 336 -3.59 -11.05 16.36
C ILE A 336 -3.59 -9.92 17.38
N GLU A 337 -3.34 -10.27 18.65
CA GLU A 337 -3.38 -9.34 19.78
C GLU A 337 -2.12 -8.47 19.83
N LEU A 338 -2.30 -7.16 20.06
CA LEU A 338 -1.21 -6.18 20.03
C LEU A 338 -0.65 -5.84 21.41
N SER A 339 -1.47 -5.97 22.46
CA SER A 339 -1.12 -5.50 23.81
C SER A 339 0.14 -6.16 24.35
N SER A 340 0.33 -7.48 24.16
CA SER A 340 1.55 -8.18 24.60
C SER A 340 2.81 -7.69 23.88
N ILE A 341 2.71 -7.43 22.57
CA ILE A 341 3.79 -6.88 21.75
C ILE A 341 4.18 -5.49 22.26
N VAL A 342 3.20 -4.59 22.45
CA VAL A 342 3.41 -3.23 22.92
C VAL A 342 4.05 -3.21 24.31
N LYS A 343 3.55 -4.03 25.25
CA LYS A 343 4.10 -4.12 26.61
C LYS A 343 5.56 -4.56 26.66
N GLN A 344 5.96 -5.46 25.78
CA GLN A 344 7.36 -5.89 25.66
C GLN A 344 8.21 -4.81 24.98
N MET A 345 7.70 -4.20 23.93
CA MET A 345 8.41 -3.20 23.12
C MET A 345 8.82 -1.98 23.94
N ILE A 346 7.94 -1.46 24.80
CA ILE A 346 8.24 -0.28 25.63
C ILE A 346 9.30 -0.51 26.69
N LEU A 347 9.69 -1.76 26.98
CA LEU A 347 10.76 -2.09 27.89
C LEU A 347 12.15 -2.03 27.23
N GLU A 348 12.18 -2.05 25.89
CA GLU A 348 13.41 -1.93 25.12
C GLU A 348 13.88 -0.48 25.07
N LYS A 349 15.22 -0.29 25.12
CA LYS A 349 15.84 1.02 25.03
C LYS A 349 16.63 1.23 23.73
N ASP A 350 17.02 0.14 23.09
CA ASP A 350 17.77 0.18 21.84
C ASP A 350 16.83 0.09 20.64
N LYS A 351 16.89 1.11 19.79
CA LYS A 351 16.08 1.19 18.57
C LYS A 351 16.30 0.00 17.63
N LYS A 352 17.52 -0.55 17.55
CA LYS A 352 17.80 -1.74 16.74
C LYS A 352 17.07 -2.96 17.28
N GLN A 353 17.01 -3.13 18.60
CA GLN A 353 16.24 -4.19 19.24
C GLN A 353 14.75 -4.04 18.90
N ILE A 354 14.19 -2.84 19.02
CA ILE A 354 12.78 -2.57 18.74
C ILE A 354 12.47 -2.90 17.29
N CYS A 355 13.22 -2.35 16.33
CA CYS A 355 12.99 -2.53 14.90
C CYS A 355 13.14 -3.98 14.47
N SER A 356 14.23 -4.65 14.90
CA SER A 356 14.51 -6.01 14.48
C SER A 356 13.52 -7.01 15.07
N LYS A 357 13.22 -6.91 16.36
CA LYS A 357 12.21 -7.77 16.99
C LYS A 357 10.83 -7.57 16.39
N PHE A 358 10.46 -6.32 16.01
CA PHE A 358 9.18 -6.07 15.36
C PHE A 358 9.10 -6.75 13.98
N ILE A 359 10.08 -6.56 13.10
CA ILE A 359 10.12 -7.22 11.79
C ILE A 359 10.09 -8.74 11.94
N ASN A 360 10.89 -9.28 12.88
CA ASN A 360 10.90 -10.70 13.18
C ASN A 360 9.54 -11.19 13.69
N THR A 361 8.84 -10.38 14.50
CA THR A 361 7.49 -10.71 15.01
C THR A 361 6.49 -10.81 13.87
N ILE A 362 6.48 -9.82 12.97
CA ILE A 362 5.60 -9.87 11.78
C ILE A 362 5.92 -11.11 10.94
N GLY A 363 7.20 -11.38 10.70
CA GLY A 363 7.64 -12.59 9.99
C GLY A 363 7.18 -13.88 10.68
N GLN A 364 7.31 -13.97 12.01
CA GLN A 364 6.91 -15.15 12.78
C GLN A 364 5.40 -15.36 12.76
N ILE A 365 4.59 -14.29 12.87
CA ILE A 365 3.12 -14.35 12.74
C ILE A 365 2.73 -14.96 11.38
N ILE A 366 3.36 -14.50 10.29
CA ILE A 366 3.10 -15.02 8.95
C ILE A 366 3.45 -16.51 8.87
N LEU A 367 4.61 -16.91 9.40
CA LEU A 367 5.06 -18.31 9.41
C LEU A 367 4.11 -19.20 10.22
N ASP A 368 3.70 -18.77 11.41
CA ASP A 368 2.83 -19.55 12.28
C ASP A 368 1.44 -19.75 11.68
N ILE A 369 0.83 -18.69 11.13
CA ILE A 369 -0.45 -18.81 10.44
C ILE A 369 -0.30 -19.68 9.18
N SER A 370 0.79 -19.53 8.41
CA SER A 370 1.02 -20.34 7.21
C SER A 370 1.16 -21.84 7.54
N ASN A 371 1.70 -22.17 8.71
CA ASN A 371 1.81 -23.54 9.17
C ASN A 371 0.48 -24.20 9.56
N LEU A 372 -0.56 -23.41 9.83
CA LEU A 372 -1.92 -23.92 10.01
C LEU A 372 -2.63 -24.25 8.68
N HIS A 373 -2.10 -23.74 7.55
CA HIS A 373 -2.67 -23.89 6.20
C HIS A 373 -1.63 -24.47 5.22
N LYS A 374 -1.07 -25.63 5.57
CA LYS A 374 0.06 -26.22 4.82
C LYS A 374 -0.23 -26.56 3.37
N ASP A 375 -1.48 -26.84 3.06
CA ASP A 375 -1.92 -27.27 1.72
C ASP A 375 -2.14 -26.10 0.76
N LEU A 376 -2.15 -24.86 1.26
CA LEU A 376 -2.36 -23.68 0.45
C LEU A 376 -1.02 -23.00 0.11
N PRO A 377 -0.81 -22.61 -1.16
CA PRO A 377 0.32 -21.75 -1.51
C PRO A 377 0.11 -20.36 -0.89
N ILE A 378 1.21 -19.69 -0.61
CA ILE A 378 1.22 -18.41 0.09
C ILE A 378 1.27 -17.27 -0.93
N VAL A 379 0.47 -16.25 -0.71
CA VAL A 379 0.49 -14.98 -1.45
C VAL A 379 0.84 -13.85 -0.50
N LEU A 380 1.82 -13.02 -0.86
CA LEU A 380 2.21 -11.81 -0.15
C LEU A 380 1.87 -10.60 -1.01
N GLY A 381 1.08 -9.66 -0.51
CA GLY A 381 0.65 -8.47 -1.24
C GLY A 381 0.35 -7.28 -0.33
N GLY A 382 0.25 -6.09 -0.93
CA GLY A 382 0.07 -4.83 -0.22
C GLY A 382 1.39 -4.08 0.03
N GLY A 383 1.28 -2.78 0.27
CA GLY A 383 2.41 -1.86 0.32
C GLY A 383 3.46 -2.16 1.39
N VAL A 384 3.11 -2.86 2.47
CA VAL A 384 4.06 -3.24 3.54
C VAL A 384 5.14 -4.18 3.04
N PHE A 385 4.85 -5.04 2.06
CA PHE A 385 5.84 -5.95 1.49
C PHE A 385 6.84 -5.27 0.53
N GLN A 386 6.75 -3.95 0.35
CA GLN A 386 7.84 -3.15 -0.21
C GLN A 386 9.01 -3.02 0.78
N ASN A 387 8.81 -3.29 2.09
CA ASN A 387 9.90 -3.42 3.05
C ASN A 387 10.73 -4.66 2.67
N ARG A 388 11.93 -4.38 2.12
CA ARG A 388 12.81 -5.40 1.57
C ARG A 388 13.25 -6.39 2.63
N THR A 389 13.57 -5.91 3.83
CA THR A 389 14.04 -6.75 4.94
C THR A 389 12.99 -7.78 5.34
N LEU A 390 11.72 -7.36 5.50
CA LEU A 390 10.62 -8.27 5.81
C LEU A 390 10.41 -9.29 4.68
N LEU A 391 10.40 -8.82 3.44
CA LEU A 391 10.17 -9.69 2.28
C LEU A 391 11.31 -10.72 2.10
N GLU A 392 12.58 -10.31 2.18
CA GLU A 392 13.73 -11.21 2.09
C GLU A 392 13.76 -12.24 3.25
N LEU A 393 13.41 -11.83 4.47
CA LEU A 393 13.28 -12.73 5.61
C LEU A 393 12.25 -13.84 5.31
N LEU A 394 11.07 -13.48 4.81
CA LEU A 394 10.02 -14.44 4.48
C LEU A 394 10.39 -15.34 3.31
N VAL A 395 10.94 -14.78 2.23
CA VAL A 395 11.43 -15.54 1.07
C VAL A 395 12.42 -16.63 1.50
N ASN A 396 13.39 -16.27 2.33
CA ASN A 396 14.38 -17.22 2.85
C ASN A 396 13.70 -18.31 3.69
N LYS A 397 12.80 -17.92 4.61
CA LYS A 397 12.10 -18.89 5.46
C LYS A 397 11.19 -19.84 4.69
N PHE A 398 10.46 -19.36 3.68
CA PHE A 398 9.63 -20.20 2.86
C PHE A 398 10.45 -21.15 1.98
N LYS A 399 11.61 -20.71 1.47
CA LYS A 399 12.55 -21.59 0.76
C LYS A 399 13.12 -22.67 1.67
N GLU A 400 13.55 -22.33 2.89
CA GLU A 400 14.03 -23.29 3.90
C GLU A 400 12.97 -24.37 4.22
N GLN A 401 11.68 -23.99 4.21
CA GLN A 401 10.56 -24.87 4.50
C GLN A 401 9.99 -25.58 3.27
N ASN A 402 10.55 -25.35 2.06
CA ASN A 402 10.01 -25.82 0.79
C ASN A 402 8.52 -25.46 0.59
N ARG A 403 8.10 -24.25 1.05
CA ARG A 403 6.75 -23.75 0.90
C ARG A 403 6.60 -23.07 -0.47
N GLU A 404 5.50 -23.35 -1.15
CA GLU A 404 5.10 -22.63 -2.35
C GLU A 404 4.61 -21.22 -1.95
N PHE A 405 5.22 -20.16 -2.53
CA PHE A 405 4.87 -18.78 -2.23
C PHE A 405 5.04 -17.88 -3.44
N TYR A 406 4.28 -16.78 -3.45
CA TYR A 406 4.21 -15.82 -4.53
C TYR A 406 4.09 -14.39 -4.01
N TYR A 407 4.74 -13.46 -4.70
CA TYR A 407 4.60 -12.03 -4.55
C TYR A 407 4.85 -11.35 -5.89
N ASN A 408 4.29 -10.18 -6.11
CA ASN A 408 4.47 -9.47 -7.38
C ASN A 408 5.93 -9.06 -7.62
N LYS A 409 6.42 -9.29 -8.83
CA LYS A 409 7.73 -8.85 -9.34
C LYS A 409 7.59 -7.89 -10.51
N ASN A 410 6.75 -8.23 -11.48
CA ASN A 410 6.49 -7.44 -12.69
C ASN A 410 5.33 -6.46 -12.55
N ILE A 411 4.45 -6.71 -11.61
CA ILE A 411 3.37 -5.80 -11.20
C ILE A 411 3.79 -5.16 -9.88
N PRO A 412 3.53 -3.85 -9.64
CA PRO A 412 3.82 -3.26 -8.35
C PRO A 412 3.11 -3.97 -7.18
N LEU A 413 3.82 -4.19 -6.06
CA LEU A 413 3.28 -4.79 -4.84
C LEU A 413 2.22 -3.90 -4.14
N ASN A 414 2.28 -2.60 -4.38
CA ASN A 414 1.39 -1.59 -3.82
C ASN A 414 0.15 -1.39 -4.71
N ASP A 415 -0.60 -0.31 -4.46
CA ASP A 415 -1.84 0.03 -5.18
C ASP A 415 -1.68 0.12 -6.70
N GLY A 416 -0.46 0.33 -7.21
CA GLY A 416 -0.17 0.25 -8.63
C GLY A 416 -0.49 -1.11 -9.28
N GLY A 417 -0.68 -2.16 -8.49
CA GLY A 417 -1.11 -3.49 -8.95
C GLY A 417 -2.62 -3.73 -8.92
N ILE A 418 -3.38 -2.89 -8.22
CA ILE A 418 -4.82 -3.07 -7.97
C ILE A 418 -5.61 -3.25 -9.28
N SER A 419 -5.34 -2.43 -10.28
CA SER A 419 -6.07 -2.47 -11.57
C SER A 419 -5.94 -3.82 -12.28
N VAL A 420 -4.80 -4.50 -12.14
CA VAL A 420 -4.59 -5.85 -12.66
C VAL A 420 -5.46 -6.87 -11.92
N GLY A 421 -5.43 -6.84 -10.59
CA GLY A 421 -6.25 -7.73 -9.77
C GLY A 421 -7.74 -7.57 -10.02
N GLN A 422 -8.20 -6.34 -10.21
CA GLN A 422 -9.59 -6.04 -10.53
C GLN A 422 -10.03 -6.70 -11.85
N ILE A 423 -9.20 -6.68 -12.90
CA ILE A 423 -9.49 -7.40 -14.14
C ILE A 423 -9.45 -8.90 -13.93
N TYR A 424 -8.46 -9.41 -13.18
CA TYR A 424 -8.28 -10.85 -13.00
C TYR A 424 -9.49 -11.54 -12.37
N HIS A 425 -10.26 -10.82 -11.55
CA HIS A 425 -11.54 -11.32 -11.02
C HIS A 425 -12.56 -11.63 -12.12
N ILE A 426 -12.57 -10.87 -13.21
CA ILE A 426 -13.61 -10.94 -14.26
C ILE A 426 -13.25 -11.94 -15.36
N ILE A 427 -11.96 -12.07 -15.69
CA ILE A 427 -11.50 -12.96 -16.76
C ILE A 427 -11.26 -14.38 -16.22
#